data_632f831fcea5654edb74db210b39ca06
#
_entry.id   632f831fcea5654edb74db210b39ca06
#
_cell.length_a   1.000
_cell.length_b   1.000
_cell.length_c   1.000
_cell.angle_alpha   90.00
_cell.angle_beta   90.00
_cell.angle_gamma   90.00
#
_symmetry.space_group_name_H-M   'P 1'
#
loop_
_entity.id
_entity.type
_entity.pdbx_description
1 polymer ?
#
loop_
_entity_poly.entity_id
_entity_poly.type
_entity_poly.pdbx_seq_one_letter_code
_entity_poly.pdbx_strand_id
1 'polypeptide(L)'
;YNWNSSSHVKLGAIVRSMTYSSNVHEKAYSATGFGLQASTTFNITKKLQAFGQFNYGKGIGSYLNDLSNLNVDIVPDPDNEGKMQVLPMLGWYAGLQYNLCPSIFISGTYSLSRLYSENGYPSENPESYGWDSGSPLCQEMCGAVGTAVSLL
;
A
#
# COMPACT_ATOMS: atom_id res chain seq x y z
N TYR A 1 20.46 7.04 4.31
CA TYR A 1 21.35 8.14 4.68
C TYR A 1 20.95 8.69 6.05
N ASN A 2 21.88 8.83 6.96
CA ASN A 2 21.67 9.40 8.29
C ASN A 2 22.21 10.82 8.32
N TRP A 3 21.35 11.79 8.58
CA TRP A 3 21.70 13.20 8.65
C TRP A 3 22.35 13.58 9.99
N ASN A 4 21.88 12.93 11.04
CA ASN A 4 22.43 12.95 12.38
C ASN A 4 22.03 11.66 13.10
N SER A 5 22.42 11.47 14.34
CA SER A 5 22.15 10.25 15.12
C SER A 5 20.66 9.88 15.26
N SER A 6 19.74 10.76 14.90
CA SER A 6 18.30 10.58 15.11
C SER A 6 17.44 11.00 13.90
N SER A 7 18.04 11.41 12.79
CA SER A 7 17.34 11.73 11.54
C SER A 7 17.90 10.89 10.40
N HIS A 8 17.02 10.25 9.63
CA HIS A 8 17.45 9.41 8.53
C HIS A 8 16.45 9.42 7.40
N VAL A 9 16.94 9.10 6.21
CA VAL A 9 16.15 8.76 5.03
C VAL A 9 16.56 7.36 4.60
N LYS A 10 15.57 6.51 4.32
CA LYS A 10 15.76 5.16 3.77
C LYS A 10 15.03 5.08 2.44
N LEU A 11 15.68 4.50 1.45
CA LEU A 11 15.10 4.16 0.16
C LEU A 11 15.18 2.66 -0.01
N GLY A 12 14.13 2.07 -0.53
CA GLY A 12 14.04 0.65 -0.83
C GLY A 12 13.36 0.43 -2.17
N ALA A 13 13.71 -0.67 -2.80
CA ALA A 13 13.04 -1.16 -3.99
C ALA A 13 12.81 -2.66 -3.85
N ILE A 14 11.72 -3.16 -4.43
CA ILE A 14 11.38 -4.57 -4.48
C ILE A 14 10.99 -4.93 -5.91
N VAL A 15 11.40 -6.12 -6.33
CA VAL A 15 10.90 -6.78 -7.53
C VAL A 15 10.45 -8.17 -7.12
N ARG A 16 9.25 -8.56 -7.52
CA ARG A 16 8.71 -9.89 -7.21
C ARG A 16 8.11 -10.54 -8.45
N SER A 17 8.24 -11.85 -8.55
CA SER A 17 7.52 -12.65 -9.53
C SER A 17 6.35 -13.35 -8.83
N MET A 18 5.17 -13.24 -9.40
CA MET A 18 3.95 -13.87 -8.91
C MET A 18 3.52 -14.90 -9.96
N THR A 19 3.22 -16.11 -9.50
CA THR A 19 2.73 -17.17 -10.39
C THR A 19 1.31 -17.51 -9.98
N TYR A 20 0.41 -17.53 -10.96
CA TYR A 20 -0.97 -17.96 -10.83
C TYR A 20 -1.18 -19.24 -11.63
N SER A 21 -1.77 -20.23 -11.01
CA SER A 21 -2.17 -21.47 -11.65
C SER A 21 -3.68 -21.48 -11.86
N SER A 22 -4.11 -21.53 -13.12
CA SER A 22 -5.53 -21.68 -13.45
C SER A 22 -5.90 -23.15 -13.46
N ASN A 23 -6.83 -23.54 -12.59
CA ASN A 23 -7.37 -24.89 -12.56
C ASN A 23 -8.19 -25.27 -13.82
N VAL A 24 -8.57 -24.26 -14.62
CA VAL A 24 -9.39 -24.46 -15.84
C VAL A 24 -8.53 -24.80 -17.05
N HIS A 25 -7.30 -24.32 -17.11
CA HIS A 25 -6.45 -24.49 -18.31
C HIS A 25 -5.12 -25.19 -18.03
N GLU A 26 -4.86 -25.69 -16.82
CA GLU A 26 -3.60 -26.34 -16.40
C GLU A 26 -2.33 -25.54 -16.78
N LYS A 27 -2.46 -24.24 -16.97
CA LYS A 27 -1.36 -23.34 -17.32
C LYS A 27 -1.01 -22.43 -16.16
N ALA A 28 0.29 -22.32 -15.90
CA ALA A 28 0.81 -21.33 -14.98
C ALA A 28 1.13 -20.03 -15.72
N TYR A 29 0.60 -18.93 -15.23
CA TYR A 29 0.87 -17.59 -15.73
C TYR A 29 1.73 -16.86 -14.71
N SER A 30 2.70 -16.12 -15.18
CA SER A 30 3.56 -15.31 -14.31
C SER A 30 3.37 -13.82 -14.58
N ALA A 31 3.38 -13.03 -13.51
CA ALA A 31 3.36 -11.58 -13.56
C ALA A 31 4.47 -11.03 -12.69
N THR A 32 5.11 -9.96 -13.11
CA THR A 32 6.19 -9.31 -12.37
C THR A 32 5.67 -8.02 -11.74
N GLY A 33 5.78 -7.93 -10.42
CA GLY A 33 5.51 -6.72 -9.66
C GLY A 33 6.80 -5.99 -9.30
N PHE A 34 6.71 -4.69 -9.09
CA PHE A 34 7.80 -3.87 -8.58
C PHE A 34 7.26 -2.80 -7.63
N GLY A 35 8.09 -2.39 -6.68
CA GLY A 35 7.74 -1.34 -5.75
C GLY A 35 8.94 -0.51 -5.33
N LEU A 36 8.66 0.74 -5.03
CA LEU A 36 9.59 1.70 -4.46
C LEU A 36 9.07 2.15 -3.10
N GLN A 37 9.97 2.29 -2.16
CA GLN A 37 9.69 2.78 -0.81
C GLN A 37 10.65 3.90 -0.46
N ALA A 38 10.12 4.95 0.13
CA ALA A 38 10.90 5.98 0.79
C ALA A 38 10.36 6.18 2.21
N SER A 39 11.22 6.19 3.21
CA SER A 39 10.84 6.50 4.59
C SER A 39 11.82 7.48 5.22
N THR A 40 11.30 8.30 6.09
CA THR A 40 12.09 9.33 6.78
C THR A 40 11.66 9.49 8.23
N THR A 41 12.63 9.81 9.04
CA THR A 41 12.42 10.34 10.38
C THR A 41 13.29 11.58 10.51
N PHE A 42 12.70 12.67 10.96
CA PHE A 42 13.37 13.96 11.05
C PHE A 42 13.05 14.66 12.39
N ASN A 43 14.06 14.99 13.16
CA ASN A 43 13.91 15.76 14.38
C ASN A 43 13.87 17.25 14.06
N ILE A 44 12.68 17.85 14.15
CA ILE A 44 12.48 19.29 13.97
C ILE A 44 13.07 20.04 15.15
N THR A 45 12.84 19.52 16.35
CA THR A 45 13.42 20.03 17.59
C THR A 45 13.81 18.86 18.50
N LYS A 46 14.41 19.13 19.66
CA LYS A 46 14.71 18.09 20.66
C LYS A 46 13.47 17.36 21.20
N LYS A 47 12.30 17.96 21.04
CA LYS A 47 11.02 17.40 21.52
C LYS A 47 10.05 17.03 20.40
N LEU A 48 10.24 17.56 19.19
CA LEU A 48 9.33 17.37 18.07
C LEU A 48 10.03 16.60 16.95
N GLN A 49 9.45 15.46 16.60
CA GLN A 49 9.90 14.58 15.53
C GLN A 49 8.80 14.44 14.46
N ALA A 50 9.17 14.56 13.21
CA ALA A 50 8.34 14.19 12.07
C ALA A 50 8.80 12.85 11.53
N PHE A 51 7.86 12.03 11.09
CA PHE A 51 8.15 10.75 10.44
C PHE A 51 7.15 10.48 9.31
N GLY A 52 7.56 9.68 8.35
CA GLY A 52 6.68 9.30 7.26
C GLY A 52 7.27 8.23 6.38
N GLN A 53 6.40 7.62 5.61
CA GLN A 53 6.74 6.63 4.61
C GLN A 53 5.86 6.79 3.39
N PHE A 54 6.43 6.52 2.24
CA PHE A 54 5.77 6.51 0.95
C PHE A 54 6.12 5.21 0.24
N ASN A 55 5.12 4.54 -0.32
CA ASN A 55 5.25 3.33 -1.12
C ASN A 55 4.48 3.51 -2.41
N TYR A 56 5.10 3.17 -3.52
CA TYR A 56 4.45 3.15 -4.83
C TYR A 56 4.95 1.98 -5.64
N GLY A 57 4.06 1.31 -6.34
CA GLY A 57 4.42 0.21 -7.20
C GLY A 57 3.23 -0.51 -7.82
N LYS A 58 3.52 -1.61 -8.51
CA LYS A 58 2.53 -2.54 -9.05
C LYS A 58 2.70 -3.90 -8.39
N GLY A 59 1.60 -4.51 -7.92
CA GLY A 59 1.62 -5.83 -7.29
C GLY A 59 2.34 -5.85 -5.94
N ILE A 60 2.20 -4.83 -5.14
CA ILE A 60 2.83 -4.69 -3.81
C ILE A 60 1.82 -4.64 -2.66
N GLY A 61 0.56 -5.02 -2.89
CA GLY A 61 -0.50 -4.97 -1.89
C GLY A 61 -0.16 -5.75 -0.63
N SER A 62 0.50 -6.88 -0.77
CA SER A 62 0.97 -7.69 0.36
C SER A 62 1.97 -6.97 1.28
N TYR A 63 2.54 -5.85 0.85
CA TYR A 63 3.47 -5.01 1.62
C TYR A 63 2.82 -3.72 2.15
N LEU A 64 1.56 -3.49 1.82
CA LEU A 64 0.75 -2.40 2.36
C LEU A 64 -0.24 -3.00 3.36
N ASN A 65 -0.15 -2.62 4.64
CA ASN A 65 -0.95 -3.22 5.71
C ASN A 65 -2.45 -3.27 5.39
N ASP A 66 -2.98 -2.17 4.84
CA ASP A 66 -4.41 -2.03 4.54
C ASP A 66 -4.85 -2.90 3.34
N LEU A 67 -3.93 -3.31 2.49
CA LEU A 67 -4.19 -4.09 1.27
C LEU A 67 -3.70 -5.53 1.35
N SER A 68 -2.93 -5.91 2.38
CA SER A 68 -2.23 -7.19 2.46
C SER A 68 -3.15 -8.41 2.48
N ASN A 69 -4.37 -8.28 3.00
CA ASN A 69 -5.33 -9.37 3.11
C ASN A 69 -6.35 -9.42 1.96
N LEU A 70 -6.27 -8.51 1.00
CA LEU A 70 -7.28 -8.37 -0.05
C LEU A 70 -6.93 -9.12 -1.34
N ASN A 71 -5.73 -9.73 -1.43
CA ASN A 71 -5.23 -10.45 -2.62
C ASN A 71 -5.34 -9.66 -3.93
N VAL A 72 -5.16 -8.33 -3.85
CA VAL A 72 -5.32 -7.40 -4.98
C VAL A 72 -4.03 -7.17 -5.77
N ASP A 73 -3.01 -7.97 -5.56
CA ASP A 73 -1.71 -7.82 -6.25
C ASP A 73 -1.82 -8.05 -7.75
N ILE A 74 -2.59 -9.06 -8.14
CA ILE A 74 -2.82 -9.46 -9.52
C ILE A 74 -4.29 -9.79 -9.74
N VAL A 75 -4.80 -9.45 -10.92
CA VAL A 75 -6.17 -9.73 -11.35
C VAL A 75 -6.17 -10.31 -12.75
N PRO A 76 -7.21 -11.07 -13.15
CA PRO A 76 -7.36 -11.50 -14.52
C PRO A 76 -7.41 -10.30 -15.48
N ASP A 77 -6.75 -10.40 -16.62
CA ASP A 77 -6.81 -9.38 -17.66
C ASP A 77 -8.12 -9.57 -18.48
N PRO A 78 -9.02 -8.57 -18.50
CA PRO A 78 -10.31 -8.71 -19.20
C PRO A 78 -10.16 -8.78 -20.72
N ASP A 79 -9.11 -8.15 -21.25
CA ASP A 79 -8.89 -8.04 -22.70
C ASP A 79 -8.08 -9.22 -23.25
N ASN A 80 -7.47 -10.02 -22.37
CA ASN A 80 -6.61 -11.13 -22.75
C ASN A 80 -6.86 -12.36 -21.87
N GLU A 81 -7.68 -13.28 -22.33
CA GLU A 81 -7.92 -14.55 -21.62
C GLU A 81 -6.61 -15.24 -21.23
N GLY A 82 -6.50 -15.57 -19.95
CA GLY A 82 -5.37 -16.30 -19.40
C GLY A 82 -4.14 -15.43 -19.08
N LYS A 83 -4.20 -14.12 -19.20
CA LYS A 83 -3.18 -13.21 -18.67
C LYS A 83 -3.61 -12.62 -17.33
N MET A 84 -2.62 -12.22 -16.56
CA MET A 84 -2.82 -11.54 -15.29
C MET A 84 -2.28 -10.11 -15.37
N GLN A 85 -3.06 -9.18 -14.88
CA GLN A 85 -2.72 -7.77 -14.78
C GLN A 85 -2.25 -7.45 -13.36
N VAL A 86 -1.20 -6.66 -13.25
CA VAL A 86 -0.61 -6.23 -11.97
C VAL A 86 -1.10 -4.83 -11.66
N LEU A 87 -1.84 -4.67 -10.55
CA LEU A 87 -2.47 -3.39 -10.23
C LEU A 87 -1.50 -2.39 -9.60
N PRO A 88 -1.54 -1.11 -10.05
CA PRO A 88 -0.79 -0.04 -9.42
C PRO A 88 -1.36 0.32 -8.06
N MET A 89 -0.49 0.61 -7.10
CA MET A 89 -0.84 0.93 -5.72
C MET A 89 0.03 2.04 -5.18
N LEU A 90 -0.59 2.84 -4.31
CA LEU A 90 0.05 3.91 -3.56
C LEU A 90 -0.32 3.74 -2.09
N GLY A 91 0.65 3.85 -1.21
CA GLY A 91 0.43 3.96 0.22
C GLY A 91 1.39 4.97 0.82
N TRP A 92 0.90 5.83 1.70
CA TRP A 92 1.77 6.71 2.45
C TRP A 92 1.18 7.04 3.81
N TYR A 93 2.06 7.35 4.73
CA TYR A 93 1.68 7.97 5.99
C TYR A 93 2.66 9.06 6.37
N ALA A 94 2.19 10.03 7.13
CA ALA A 94 3.00 11.05 7.75
C ALA A 94 2.48 11.33 9.16
N GLY A 95 3.39 11.57 10.08
CA GLY A 95 3.05 11.80 11.48
C GLY A 95 4.03 12.73 12.17
N LEU A 96 3.55 13.23 13.30
CA LEU A 96 4.32 14.04 14.23
C LEU A 96 4.27 13.39 15.61
N GLN A 97 5.39 13.41 16.29
CA GLN A 97 5.52 12.99 17.68
C GLN A 97 6.09 14.13 18.51
N TYR A 98 5.42 14.46 19.61
CA TYR A 98 5.87 15.45 20.56
C TYR A 98 6.16 14.81 21.92
N ASN A 99 7.41 14.91 22.37
CA ASN A 99 7.85 14.37 23.66
C ASN A 99 7.62 15.43 24.75
N LEU A 100 6.64 15.17 25.61
CA LEU A 100 6.32 16.04 26.75
C LEU A 100 7.42 15.95 27.82
N CYS A 101 7.80 14.71 28.15
CA CYS A 101 8.90 14.41 29.09
C CYS A 101 9.57 13.09 28.64
N PRO A 102 10.68 12.65 29.28
CA PRO A 102 11.39 11.43 28.85
C PRO A 102 10.54 10.15 28.80
N SER A 103 9.44 10.11 29.53
CA SER A 103 8.56 8.93 29.64
C SER A 103 7.19 9.09 29.01
N ILE A 104 6.86 10.28 28.47
CA ILE A 104 5.54 10.57 27.92
C ILE A 104 5.69 11.31 26.59
N PHE A 105 5.04 10.78 25.56
CA PHE A 105 4.93 11.44 24.27
C PHE A 105 3.47 11.39 23.74
N ILE A 106 3.16 12.29 22.83
CA ILE A 106 1.92 12.31 22.07
C ILE A 106 2.30 12.21 20.60
N SER A 107 1.64 11.35 19.85
CA SER A 107 1.84 11.24 18.40
C SER A 107 0.51 11.26 17.66
N GLY A 108 0.53 11.87 16.49
CA GLY A 108 -0.57 11.84 15.53
C GLY A 108 -0.05 11.43 14.17
N THR A 109 -0.76 10.54 13.49
CA THR A 109 -0.39 10.01 12.18
C THR A 109 -1.60 10.09 11.26
N TYR A 110 -1.36 10.52 10.03
CA TYR A 110 -2.33 10.43 8.94
C TYR A 110 -1.79 9.47 7.89
N SER A 111 -2.65 8.57 7.39
CA SER A 111 -2.29 7.59 6.36
C SER A 111 -3.31 7.57 5.23
N LEU A 112 -2.84 7.17 4.05
CA LEU A 112 -3.66 6.95 2.88
C LEU A 112 -3.11 5.75 2.12
N SER A 113 -4.02 4.83 1.74
CA SER A 113 -3.75 3.75 0.80
C SER A 113 -4.71 3.86 -0.38
N ARG A 114 -4.19 3.71 -1.59
CA ARG A 114 -4.99 3.78 -2.81
C ARG A 114 -4.57 2.69 -3.79
N LEU A 115 -5.57 1.98 -4.27
CA LEU A 115 -5.46 1.05 -5.39
C LEU A 115 -5.92 1.77 -6.65
N TYR A 116 -5.16 1.66 -7.72
CA TYR A 116 -5.53 2.20 -9.02
C TYR A 116 -6.00 1.07 -9.91
N SER A 117 -7.11 1.27 -10.61
CA SER A 117 -7.51 0.39 -11.69
C SER A 117 -6.77 0.77 -12.97
N GLU A 118 -6.26 -0.20 -13.70
CA GLU A 118 -5.97 -0.02 -15.12
C GLU A 118 -7.28 -0.30 -15.87
N ASN A 119 -7.72 0.60 -16.74
CA ASN A 119 -8.93 0.51 -17.58
C ASN A 119 -10.30 0.52 -16.85
N GLY A 120 -10.39 0.99 -15.61
CA GLY A 120 -11.65 1.06 -14.86
C GLY A 120 -12.22 -0.30 -14.41
N TYR A 121 -11.53 -1.39 -14.71
CA TYR A 121 -11.99 -2.75 -14.51
C TYR A 121 -12.49 -3.10 -13.10
N PRO A 122 -11.85 -2.66 -12.00
CA PRO A 122 -12.35 -2.95 -10.66
C PRO A 122 -13.71 -2.32 -10.34
N SER A 123 -14.01 -1.16 -10.91
CA SER A 123 -15.28 -0.48 -10.69
C SER A 123 -16.40 -1.04 -11.55
N GLU A 124 -16.07 -1.62 -12.69
CA GLU A 124 -17.05 -2.22 -13.61
C GLU A 124 -17.35 -3.69 -13.28
N ASN A 125 -16.38 -4.41 -12.71
CA ASN A 125 -16.49 -5.84 -12.41
C ASN A 125 -15.98 -6.19 -11.02
N PRO A 126 -16.62 -5.69 -9.94
CA PRO A 126 -16.16 -5.93 -8.56
C PRO A 126 -16.17 -7.40 -8.18
N GLU A 127 -17.08 -8.19 -8.74
CA GLU A 127 -17.21 -9.64 -8.47
C GLU A 127 -15.99 -10.44 -8.94
N SER A 128 -15.31 -9.99 -10.00
CA SER A 128 -14.08 -10.63 -10.50
C SER A 128 -12.92 -10.56 -9.51
N TYR A 129 -13.01 -9.68 -8.54
CA TYR A 129 -12.04 -9.53 -7.44
C TYR A 129 -12.48 -10.30 -6.18
N GLY A 130 -13.59 -11.05 -6.24
CA GLY A 130 -14.17 -11.70 -5.07
C GLY A 130 -14.85 -10.71 -4.12
N TRP A 131 -15.18 -9.52 -4.60
CA TRP A 131 -15.89 -8.50 -3.82
C TRP A 131 -17.38 -8.53 -4.17
N ASP A 132 -18.21 -8.54 -3.16
CA ASP A 132 -19.65 -8.36 -3.36
C ASP A 132 -19.91 -6.90 -3.76
N SER A 133 -20.62 -6.70 -4.87
CA SER A 133 -20.97 -5.37 -5.40
C SER A 133 -21.74 -4.48 -4.42
N GLY A 134 -22.33 -5.08 -3.40
CA GLY A 134 -23.01 -4.39 -2.29
C GLY A 134 -22.14 -4.11 -1.07
N SER A 135 -20.86 -4.52 -1.07
CA SER A 135 -20.01 -4.29 0.09
C SER A 135 -19.52 -2.86 0.18
N PRO A 136 -19.51 -2.24 1.38
CA PRO A 136 -18.93 -0.91 1.58
C PRO A 136 -17.48 -0.80 1.12
N LEU A 137 -16.73 -1.90 1.15
CA LEU A 137 -15.34 -1.98 0.70
C LEU A 137 -15.18 -1.70 -0.81
N CYS A 138 -16.16 -2.08 -1.64
CA CYS A 138 -16.12 -1.79 -3.05
C CYS A 138 -16.24 -0.29 -3.35
N GLN A 139 -17.01 0.45 -2.53
CA GLN A 139 -17.15 1.91 -2.64
C GLN A 139 -15.98 2.66 -1.99
N GLU A 140 -15.42 2.15 -0.89
CA GLU A 140 -14.32 2.78 -0.17
C GLU A 140 -12.97 2.59 -0.86
N MET A 141 -12.71 1.47 -1.51
CA MET A 141 -11.40 1.21 -2.13
C MET A 141 -11.13 2.04 -3.38
N CYS A 142 -12.15 2.53 -4.07
CA CYS A 142 -11.97 3.56 -5.10
C CYS A 142 -11.60 4.94 -4.51
N GLY A 143 -11.69 5.11 -3.20
CA GLY A 143 -11.43 6.35 -2.50
C GLY A 143 -10.95 6.21 -1.05
N ALA A 144 -10.35 5.07 -0.68
CA ALA A 144 -10.01 4.78 0.72
C ALA A 144 -9.03 5.80 1.31
N VAL A 145 -9.54 6.61 2.19
CA VAL A 145 -8.79 7.47 3.10
C VAL A 145 -8.92 6.88 4.50
N GLY A 146 -7.87 6.24 4.98
CA GLY A 146 -7.78 5.78 6.36
C GLY A 146 -7.12 6.84 7.24
N THR A 147 -7.81 7.34 8.26
CA THR A 147 -7.22 8.20 9.28
C THR A 147 -7.07 7.39 10.58
N ALA A 148 -5.84 7.11 10.97
CA ALA A 148 -5.56 6.52 12.27
C ALA A 148 -4.92 7.56 13.19
N VAL A 149 -5.57 7.88 14.30
CA VAL A 149 -5.00 8.67 15.40
C VAL A 149 -4.72 7.69 16.53
N SER A 150 -3.45 7.51 16.87
CA SER A 150 -3.02 6.72 18.02
C SER A 150 -2.54 7.67 19.12
N LEU A 151 -3.20 7.60 20.28
CA LEU A 151 -2.76 8.22 21.53
C LEU A 151 -2.20 7.08 22.40
N LEU A 152 -0.93 7.12 22.67
CA LEU A 152 -0.24 6.26 23.65
C LEU A 152 0.30 7.10 24.80
#